data_822faedb52ac6d7a5c2d399c65746408
#
_entry.id   822faedb52ac6d7a5c2d399c65746408
#
_cell.length_a   1.000
_cell.length_b   1.000
_cell.length_c   1.000
_cell.angle_alpha   90.00
_cell.angle_beta   90.00
_cell.angle_gamma   90.00
#
_symmetry.space_group_name_H-M   'P 1'
#
loop_
_entity.id
_entity.type
_entity.pdbx_description
1 polymer ?
#
loop_
_entity_poly.entity_id
_entity_poly.type
_entity_poly.pdbx_seq_one_letter_code
_entity_poly.pdbx_strand_id
1 'polypeptide(L)'
;MSPFRGSAEPTQHWRHFRFECADRVATVTLDRPDKLNALTFEAYADLRDLLAQLPNRDDVRALVLRGAGRAFCSGGDVNEIIGATLRMGQDQLLAFTRMTGEVIRGMRECPIPIVAALQGMAAGAGAVIALAADFRVATPAARFAFLFTKVGLSGGDMGAAYLLPRLVGLGRATQLLMLGDTVDAEQAERIGLISELVGDGELDEAVGRLARRLADGPAQAYAQTKALLTREQDMSLSAALELEAVTQALLMTGQDYAEFHAAFTAGREPHWQGR
;
A
#
# COMPACT_ATOMS: atom_id res chain seq x y z
N MET A 1 -17.11 21.49 -8.29
CA MET A 1 -15.75 21.06 -8.72
C MET A 1 -14.72 21.99 -8.11
N SER A 2 -13.61 21.43 -7.61
CA SER A 2 -12.50 22.24 -7.10
C SER A 2 -11.88 23.04 -8.27
N PRO A 3 -11.62 24.36 -8.12
CA PRO A 3 -10.97 25.17 -9.15
C PRO A 3 -9.48 24.77 -9.37
N PHE A 4 -8.96 23.88 -8.54
CA PHE A 4 -7.56 23.42 -8.60
C PHE A 4 -7.40 22.09 -9.36
N ARG A 5 -8.48 21.53 -9.94
CA ARG A 5 -8.43 20.35 -10.79
C ARG A 5 -8.32 20.74 -12.25
N GLY A 6 -7.46 20.04 -12.97
CA GLY A 6 -7.43 20.11 -14.43
C GLY A 6 -8.68 19.48 -15.08
N SER A 7 -8.78 19.59 -16.39
CA SER A 7 -9.92 19.07 -17.17
C SER A 7 -9.89 17.55 -17.42
N ALA A 8 -8.78 16.87 -17.12
CA ALA A 8 -8.67 15.45 -17.34
C ALA A 8 -9.42 14.65 -16.26
N GLU A 9 -10.34 13.77 -16.69
CA GLU A 9 -11.02 12.84 -15.81
C GLU A 9 -10.08 11.68 -15.43
N PRO A 10 -10.12 11.20 -14.16
CA PRO A 10 -9.40 10.00 -13.76
C PRO A 10 -9.83 8.80 -14.60
N THR A 11 -8.86 8.03 -15.11
CA THR A 11 -9.21 6.82 -15.86
C THR A 11 -9.81 5.75 -14.97
N GLN A 12 -10.79 5.02 -15.50
CA GLN A 12 -11.36 3.80 -14.92
C GLN A 12 -10.78 2.55 -15.60
N HIS A 13 -10.07 2.71 -16.72
CA HIS A 13 -9.62 1.62 -17.58
C HIS A 13 -8.10 1.48 -17.51
N TRP A 14 -7.66 0.48 -16.76
CA TRP A 14 -6.26 0.08 -16.64
C TRP A 14 -6.03 -1.21 -17.43
N ARG A 15 -4.89 -1.36 -18.06
CA ARG A 15 -4.60 -2.50 -18.93
C ARG A 15 -3.92 -3.66 -18.19
N HIS A 16 -3.16 -3.35 -17.15
CA HIS A 16 -2.25 -4.33 -16.54
C HIS A 16 -2.73 -4.82 -15.17
N PHE A 17 -3.92 -4.39 -14.76
CA PHE A 17 -4.66 -4.91 -13.61
C PHE A 17 -6.15 -4.59 -13.78
N ARG A 18 -7.01 -5.31 -13.05
CA ARG A 18 -8.42 -4.93 -12.95
C ARG A 18 -8.58 -3.86 -11.88
N PHE A 19 -9.39 -2.85 -12.18
CA PHE A 19 -9.76 -1.78 -11.27
C PHE A 19 -11.27 -1.72 -11.15
N GLU A 20 -11.76 -1.83 -9.92
CA GLU A 20 -13.18 -1.74 -9.58
C GLU A 20 -13.34 -0.73 -8.46
N CYS A 21 -14.42 0.04 -8.47
CA CYS A 21 -14.74 0.96 -7.39
C CYS A 21 -16.23 0.83 -7.05
N ALA A 22 -16.53 0.43 -5.81
CA ALA A 22 -17.87 0.33 -5.28
C ALA A 22 -17.87 0.81 -3.83
N ASP A 23 -18.93 1.48 -3.41
CA ASP A 23 -19.10 1.95 -2.02
C ASP A 23 -17.89 2.69 -1.45
N ARG A 24 -17.24 3.51 -2.29
CA ARG A 24 -16.01 4.27 -1.97
C ARG A 24 -14.78 3.41 -1.68
N VAL A 25 -14.83 2.12 -1.95
CA VAL A 25 -13.69 1.21 -1.90
C VAL A 25 -13.23 0.92 -3.32
N ALA A 26 -12.00 1.29 -3.65
CA ALA A 26 -11.34 0.86 -4.87
C ALA A 26 -10.64 -0.49 -4.64
N THR A 27 -10.72 -1.38 -5.61
CA THR A 27 -10.00 -2.66 -5.61
C THR A 27 -9.13 -2.75 -6.85
N VAL A 28 -7.84 -2.92 -6.65
CA VAL A 28 -6.87 -3.29 -7.69
C VAL A 28 -6.60 -4.77 -7.57
N THR A 29 -6.89 -5.52 -8.62
CA THR A 29 -6.57 -6.94 -8.74
C THR A 29 -5.49 -7.14 -9.78
N LEU A 30 -4.28 -7.52 -9.36
CA LEU A 30 -3.23 -7.97 -10.27
C LEU A 30 -3.72 -9.25 -10.96
N ASP A 31 -3.80 -9.26 -12.28
CA ASP A 31 -4.55 -10.28 -13.02
C ASP A 31 -3.72 -10.99 -14.10
N ARG A 32 -2.62 -11.60 -13.63
CA ARG A 32 -1.79 -12.55 -14.39
C ARG A 32 -1.58 -13.83 -13.59
N PRO A 33 -2.67 -14.58 -13.24
CA PRO A 33 -2.59 -15.72 -12.31
C PRO A 33 -1.65 -16.82 -12.78
N ASP A 34 -1.52 -17.04 -14.10
CA ASP A 34 -0.60 -18.01 -14.70
C ASP A 34 0.88 -17.66 -14.50
N LYS A 35 1.17 -16.39 -14.21
CA LYS A 35 2.50 -15.87 -13.90
C LYS A 35 2.64 -15.46 -12.43
N LEU A 36 1.76 -15.98 -11.54
CA LEU A 36 1.69 -15.58 -10.13
C LEU A 36 1.64 -14.06 -9.94
N ASN A 37 0.95 -13.35 -10.83
CA ASN A 37 0.79 -11.91 -10.86
C ASN A 37 2.12 -11.13 -10.95
N ALA A 38 3.11 -11.68 -11.66
CA ALA A 38 4.37 -11.00 -11.92
C ALA A 38 4.14 -9.71 -12.71
N LEU A 39 4.87 -8.64 -12.32
CA LEU A 39 4.73 -7.29 -12.87
C LEU A 39 5.61 -7.09 -14.09
N THR A 40 5.07 -6.42 -15.10
CA THR A 40 5.79 -5.91 -16.27
C THR A 40 6.16 -4.43 -16.07
N PHE A 41 6.95 -3.84 -16.96
CA PHE A 41 7.24 -2.40 -16.92
C PHE A 41 5.97 -1.55 -16.93
N GLU A 42 5.02 -1.93 -17.79
CA GLU A 42 3.75 -1.23 -17.95
C GLU A 42 2.86 -1.39 -16.70
N ALA A 43 2.89 -2.56 -16.05
CA ALA A 43 2.14 -2.77 -14.81
C ALA A 43 2.65 -1.87 -13.67
N TYR A 44 3.98 -1.66 -13.56
CA TYR A 44 4.55 -0.68 -12.65
C TYR A 44 4.12 0.75 -13.01
N ALA A 45 4.15 1.10 -14.29
CA ALA A 45 3.75 2.42 -14.76
C ALA A 45 2.27 2.70 -14.46
N ASP A 46 1.38 1.74 -14.77
CA ASP A 46 -0.05 1.86 -14.46
C ASP A 46 -0.31 1.99 -12.95
N LEU A 47 0.40 1.23 -12.11
CA LEU A 47 0.28 1.36 -10.65
C LEU A 47 0.74 2.74 -10.14
N ARG A 48 1.88 3.25 -10.63
CA ARG A 48 2.36 4.60 -10.33
C ARG A 48 1.32 5.65 -10.70
N ASP A 49 0.77 5.56 -11.91
CA ASP A 49 -0.17 6.55 -12.45
C ASP A 49 -1.53 6.49 -11.74
N LEU A 50 -2.00 5.30 -11.35
CA LEU A 50 -3.17 5.16 -10.49
C LEU A 50 -2.95 5.85 -9.13
N LEU A 51 -1.82 5.58 -8.47
CA LEU A 51 -1.51 6.17 -7.16
C LEU A 51 -1.41 7.69 -7.23
N ALA A 52 -0.93 8.25 -8.34
CA ALA A 52 -0.91 9.69 -8.59
C ALA A 52 -2.33 10.28 -8.80
N GLN A 53 -3.28 9.51 -9.30
CA GLN A 53 -4.66 9.94 -9.51
C GLN A 53 -5.52 9.84 -8.25
N LEU A 54 -5.26 8.86 -7.36
CA LEU A 54 -6.08 8.58 -6.19
C LEU A 54 -6.35 9.81 -5.28
N PRO A 55 -5.37 10.71 -5.00
CA PRO A 55 -5.63 11.89 -4.17
C PRO A 55 -6.68 12.84 -4.74
N ASN A 56 -6.96 12.75 -6.04
CA ASN A 56 -7.92 13.60 -6.75
C ASN A 56 -9.27 12.91 -6.99
N ARG A 57 -9.47 11.70 -6.47
CA ARG A 57 -10.70 10.93 -6.62
C ARG A 57 -11.61 11.13 -5.41
N ASP A 58 -12.79 11.70 -5.64
CA ASP A 58 -13.80 11.89 -4.59
C ASP A 58 -14.60 10.62 -4.31
N ASP A 59 -14.55 9.66 -5.26
CA ASP A 59 -15.26 8.39 -5.20
C ASP A 59 -14.50 7.28 -4.49
N VAL A 60 -13.25 7.51 -4.03
CA VAL A 60 -12.42 6.50 -3.35
C VAL A 60 -12.03 6.99 -1.96
N ARG A 61 -12.26 6.16 -0.94
CA ARG A 61 -11.84 6.41 0.46
C ARG A 61 -11.02 5.28 1.07
N ALA A 62 -10.97 4.11 0.43
CA ALA A 62 -10.07 3.03 0.77
C ALA A 62 -9.62 2.32 -0.50
N LEU A 63 -8.39 1.82 -0.53
CA LEU A 63 -7.84 1.02 -1.62
C LEU A 63 -7.52 -0.38 -1.12
N VAL A 64 -7.99 -1.40 -1.82
CA VAL A 64 -7.61 -2.79 -1.64
C VAL A 64 -6.69 -3.20 -2.78
N LEU A 65 -5.53 -3.76 -2.44
CA LEU A 65 -4.61 -4.41 -3.39
C LEU A 65 -4.68 -5.92 -3.20
N ARG A 66 -4.92 -6.65 -4.27
CA ARG A 66 -4.98 -8.13 -4.25
C ARG A 66 -4.41 -8.74 -5.51
N GLY A 67 -4.15 -10.03 -5.47
CA GLY A 67 -3.80 -10.82 -6.66
C GLY A 67 -4.94 -11.75 -7.08
N ALA A 68 -5.09 -12.00 -8.36
CA ALA A 68 -5.97 -13.05 -8.87
C ALA A 68 -5.34 -14.44 -8.64
N GLY A 69 -6.17 -15.44 -8.37
CA GLY A 69 -5.74 -16.82 -8.20
C GLY A 69 -4.98 -17.08 -6.90
N ARG A 70 -3.93 -17.89 -6.96
CA ARG A 70 -3.26 -18.48 -5.78
C ARG A 70 -2.13 -17.64 -5.16
N ALA A 71 -1.81 -16.48 -5.72
CA ALA A 71 -0.70 -15.65 -5.25
C ALA A 71 -1.10 -14.18 -5.18
N PHE A 72 -0.47 -13.42 -4.30
CA PHE A 72 -0.56 -11.97 -4.33
C PHE A 72 0.23 -11.41 -5.52
N CYS A 73 1.57 -11.53 -5.48
CA CYS A 73 2.46 -11.07 -6.54
C CYS A 73 3.86 -11.68 -6.35
N SER A 74 4.40 -12.31 -7.38
CA SER A 74 5.74 -12.93 -7.34
C SER A 74 6.89 -11.95 -7.64
N GLY A 75 6.61 -10.66 -7.83
CA GLY A 75 7.61 -9.63 -8.15
C GLY A 75 7.66 -9.28 -9.62
N GLY A 76 8.79 -8.77 -10.11
CA GLY A 76 8.99 -8.47 -11.53
C GLY A 76 9.04 -9.75 -12.37
N ASP A 77 8.45 -9.70 -13.57
CA ASP A 77 8.50 -10.82 -14.51
C ASP A 77 9.95 -11.05 -14.97
N VAL A 78 10.51 -12.22 -14.65
CA VAL A 78 11.93 -12.53 -14.89
C VAL A 78 12.27 -12.42 -16.38
N ASN A 79 11.40 -12.90 -17.25
CA ASN A 79 11.66 -12.90 -18.69
C ASN A 79 11.55 -11.50 -19.29
N GLU A 80 10.52 -10.75 -18.91
CA GLU A 80 10.27 -9.41 -19.45
C GLU A 80 11.18 -8.36 -18.81
N ILE A 81 11.38 -8.38 -17.49
CA ILE A 81 12.18 -7.38 -16.77
C ILE A 81 13.68 -7.71 -16.89
N ILE A 82 14.12 -8.86 -16.35
CA ILE A 82 15.56 -9.17 -16.30
C ILE A 82 16.14 -9.27 -17.71
N GLY A 83 15.44 -9.96 -18.62
CA GLY A 83 15.89 -10.09 -20.02
C GLY A 83 16.04 -8.74 -20.73
N ALA A 84 15.18 -7.78 -20.46
CA ALA A 84 15.26 -6.44 -21.05
C ALA A 84 16.33 -5.58 -20.37
N THR A 85 16.41 -5.58 -19.02
CA THR A 85 17.38 -4.77 -18.26
C THR A 85 18.83 -5.14 -18.56
N LEU A 86 19.12 -6.39 -18.90
CA LEU A 86 20.46 -6.81 -19.36
C LEU A 86 20.94 -6.08 -20.64
N ARG A 87 20.03 -5.49 -21.41
CA ARG A 87 20.33 -4.75 -22.64
C ARG A 87 20.18 -3.25 -22.51
N MET A 88 19.79 -2.75 -21.34
CA MET A 88 19.58 -1.33 -21.08
C MET A 88 20.87 -0.63 -20.68
N GLY A 89 21.03 0.61 -21.10
CA GLY A 89 22.06 1.50 -20.61
C GLY A 89 21.73 2.01 -19.20
N GLN A 90 22.76 2.59 -18.54
CA GLN A 90 22.66 3.05 -17.15
C GLN A 90 21.50 4.03 -16.91
N ASP A 91 21.26 4.96 -17.83
CA ASP A 91 20.16 5.94 -17.71
C ASP A 91 18.78 5.28 -17.72
N GLN A 92 18.61 4.28 -18.57
CA GLN A 92 17.37 3.51 -18.65
C GLN A 92 17.14 2.67 -17.38
N LEU A 93 18.21 2.02 -16.89
CA LEU A 93 18.16 1.28 -15.62
C LEU A 93 17.79 2.18 -14.45
N LEU A 94 18.40 3.38 -14.37
CA LEU A 94 18.09 4.36 -13.34
C LEU A 94 16.64 4.87 -13.45
N ALA A 95 16.17 5.12 -14.68
CA ALA A 95 14.77 5.53 -14.90
C ALA A 95 13.80 4.46 -14.45
N PHE A 96 14.09 3.19 -14.77
CA PHE A 96 13.27 2.06 -14.34
C PHE A 96 13.22 1.92 -12.80
N THR A 97 14.37 1.89 -12.13
CA THR A 97 14.42 1.73 -10.67
C THR A 97 13.79 2.91 -9.94
N ARG A 98 13.87 4.13 -10.49
CA ARG A 98 13.13 5.28 -9.98
C ARG A 98 11.61 5.10 -10.14
N MET A 99 11.17 4.64 -11.30
CA MET A 99 9.74 4.38 -11.55
C MET A 99 9.15 3.36 -10.56
N THR A 100 9.87 2.27 -10.29
CA THR A 100 9.42 1.28 -9.28
C THR A 100 9.40 1.86 -7.87
N GLY A 101 10.36 2.73 -7.53
CA GLY A 101 10.37 3.49 -6.28
C GLY A 101 9.20 4.46 -6.14
N GLU A 102 8.76 5.10 -7.25
CA GLU A 102 7.60 5.98 -7.25
C GLU A 102 6.29 5.25 -6.89
N VAL A 103 6.15 3.97 -7.23
CA VAL A 103 5.00 3.17 -6.79
C VAL A 103 4.93 3.14 -5.27
N ILE A 104 6.04 2.84 -4.60
CA ILE A 104 6.08 2.76 -3.14
C ILE A 104 5.91 4.14 -2.49
N ARG A 105 6.55 5.18 -3.06
CA ARG A 105 6.34 6.56 -2.61
C ARG A 105 4.86 6.94 -2.72
N GLY A 106 4.25 6.70 -3.88
CA GLY A 106 2.83 6.97 -4.11
C GLY A 106 1.93 6.26 -3.11
N MET A 107 2.22 5.00 -2.75
CA MET A 107 1.47 4.28 -1.72
C MET A 107 1.59 4.92 -0.33
N ARG A 108 2.79 5.36 0.06
CA ARG A 108 3.03 5.95 1.38
C ARG A 108 2.50 7.38 1.50
N GLU A 109 2.59 8.17 0.42
CA GLU A 109 2.14 9.56 0.37
C GLU A 109 0.65 9.69 0.02
N CYS A 110 0.02 8.64 -0.53
CA CYS A 110 -1.41 8.62 -0.84
C CYS A 110 -2.23 8.86 0.45
N PRO A 111 -3.14 9.84 0.47
CA PRO A 111 -3.98 10.11 1.64
C PRO A 111 -5.01 9.02 1.92
N ILE A 112 -5.26 8.14 0.94
CA ILE A 112 -6.24 7.07 1.06
C ILE A 112 -5.60 5.86 1.74
N PRO A 113 -6.21 5.26 2.78
CA PRO A 113 -5.73 4.02 3.39
C PRO A 113 -5.69 2.87 2.39
N ILE A 114 -4.62 2.08 2.45
CA ILE A 114 -4.35 0.96 1.54
C ILE A 114 -4.30 -0.34 2.33
N VAL A 115 -5.10 -1.33 1.91
CA VAL A 115 -5.14 -2.68 2.48
C VAL A 115 -4.59 -3.67 1.46
N ALA A 116 -3.58 -4.43 1.82
CA ALA A 116 -3.11 -5.58 1.02
C ALA A 116 -3.80 -6.86 1.49
N ALA A 117 -4.50 -7.52 0.56
CA ALA A 117 -5.12 -8.83 0.75
C ALA A 117 -4.16 -9.93 0.25
N LEU A 118 -3.61 -10.71 1.17
CA LEU A 118 -2.45 -11.55 0.91
C LEU A 118 -2.81 -13.04 0.98
N GLN A 119 -2.92 -13.66 -0.18
CA GLN A 119 -2.99 -15.10 -0.34
C GLN A 119 -1.75 -15.61 -1.07
N GLY A 120 -1.16 -16.71 -0.64
CA GLY A 120 -0.01 -17.30 -1.30
C GLY A 120 1.23 -16.39 -1.35
N MET A 121 1.94 -16.44 -2.47
CA MET A 121 3.25 -15.78 -2.59
C MET A 121 3.16 -14.26 -2.75
N ALA A 122 3.92 -13.54 -1.93
CA ALA A 122 4.31 -12.15 -2.08
C ALA A 122 5.85 -12.10 -2.11
N ALA A 123 6.46 -11.92 -3.29
CA ALA A 123 7.91 -12.02 -3.44
C ALA A 123 8.51 -10.83 -4.18
N GLY A 124 9.77 -10.51 -3.90
CA GLY A 124 10.49 -9.38 -4.51
C GLY A 124 9.68 -8.09 -4.42
N ALA A 125 9.39 -7.45 -5.56
CA ALA A 125 8.56 -6.26 -5.63
C ALA A 125 7.15 -6.47 -5.03
N GLY A 126 6.55 -7.66 -5.17
CA GLY A 126 5.27 -7.97 -4.54
C GLY A 126 5.31 -7.91 -3.02
N ALA A 127 6.40 -8.39 -2.41
CA ALA A 127 6.61 -8.26 -0.98
C ALA A 127 6.77 -6.80 -0.55
N VAL A 128 7.48 -5.98 -1.35
CA VAL A 128 7.66 -4.55 -1.03
C VAL A 128 6.36 -3.76 -1.20
N ILE A 129 5.56 -4.06 -2.22
CA ILE A 129 4.22 -3.48 -2.38
C ILE A 129 3.35 -3.84 -1.15
N ALA A 130 3.39 -5.09 -0.69
CA ALA A 130 2.69 -5.47 0.54
C ALA A 130 3.19 -4.70 1.76
N LEU A 131 4.52 -4.47 1.90
CA LEU A 131 5.09 -3.64 2.98
C LEU A 131 4.58 -2.20 2.95
N ALA A 132 4.43 -1.62 1.77
CA ALA A 132 4.03 -0.23 1.60
C ALA A 132 2.54 0.01 1.89
N ALA A 133 1.70 -1.03 1.90
CA ALA A 133 0.31 -0.93 2.33
C ALA A 133 0.22 -0.57 3.83
N ASP A 134 -0.86 0.10 4.22
CA ASP A 134 -1.08 0.47 5.62
C ASP A 134 -1.49 -0.75 6.45
N PHE A 135 -2.31 -1.61 5.88
CA PHE A 135 -2.77 -2.86 6.51
C PHE A 135 -2.44 -4.06 5.62
N ARG A 136 -2.09 -5.17 6.23
CA ARG A 136 -1.77 -6.46 5.58
C ARG A 136 -2.60 -7.53 6.25
N VAL A 137 -3.64 -8.01 5.55
CA VAL A 137 -4.47 -9.14 5.98
C VAL A 137 -4.06 -10.35 5.17
N ALA A 138 -3.73 -11.45 5.84
CA ALA A 138 -3.16 -12.63 5.20
C ALA A 138 -3.89 -13.91 5.56
N THR A 139 -3.85 -14.90 4.66
CA THR A 139 -4.26 -16.29 4.94
C THR A 139 -3.05 -17.13 5.38
N PRO A 140 -3.25 -18.33 5.95
CA PRO A 140 -2.17 -19.27 6.27
C PRO A 140 -1.32 -19.69 5.07
N ALA A 141 -1.86 -19.57 3.86
CA ALA A 141 -1.12 -19.85 2.62
C ALA A 141 -0.14 -18.74 2.24
N ALA A 142 -0.22 -17.54 2.85
CA ALA A 142 0.66 -16.42 2.51
C ALA A 142 2.13 -16.73 2.80
N ARG A 143 3.01 -16.30 1.88
CA ARG A 143 4.46 -16.45 1.98
C ARG A 143 5.11 -15.15 1.53
N PHE A 144 6.11 -14.70 2.26
CA PHE A 144 6.87 -13.49 1.95
C PHE A 144 8.32 -13.83 1.65
N ALA A 145 8.89 -13.25 0.59
CA ALA A 145 10.29 -13.44 0.25
C ALA A 145 10.89 -12.20 -0.41
N PHE A 146 12.00 -11.68 0.13
CA PHE A 146 12.72 -10.54 -0.42
C PHE A 146 13.87 -11.02 -1.29
N LEU A 147 13.57 -11.44 -2.52
CA LEU A 147 14.46 -12.24 -3.35
C LEU A 147 15.57 -11.48 -4.09
N PHE A 148 15.75 -10.18 -3.85
CA PHE A 148 16.68 -9.35 -4.62
C PHE A 148 18.12 -9.86 -4.58
N THR A 149 18.61 -10.28 -3.44
CA THR A 149 19.98 -10.84 -3.31
C THR A 149 20.14 -12.18 -4.01
N LYS A 150 19.07 -12.95 -4.12
CA LYS A 150 19.07 -14.23 -4.87
C LYS A 150 19.28 -14.05 -6.38
N VAL A 151 19.00 -12.86 -6.90
CA VAL A 151 19.24 -12.50 -8.31
C VAL A 151 20.43 -11.54 -8.47
N GLY A 152 21.25 -11.36 -7.44
CA GLY A 152 22.48 -10.55 -7.50
C GLY A 152 22.22 -9.04 -7.35
N LEU A 153 21.05 -8.63 -6.89
CA LEU A 153 20.73 -7.23 -6.60
C LEU A 153 20.80 -6.94 -5.10
N SER A 154 20.83 -5.66 -4.75
CA SER A 154 20.73 -5.24 -3.34
C SER A 154 19.36 -5.65 -2.76
N GLY A 155 19.35 -6.15 -1.51
CA GLY A 155 18.11 -6.35 -0.75
C GLY A 155 17.32 -5.06 -0.48
N GLY A 156 17.99 -3.90 -0.65
CA GLY A 156 17.41 -2.56 -0.48
C GLY A 156 16.85 -1.99 -1.77
N ASP A 157 15.90 -2.67 -2.40
CA ASP A 157 15.18 -2.18 -3.58
C ASP A 157 13.78 -1.67 -3.23
N MET A 158 13.24 -0.72 -4.00
CA MET A 158 11.90 -0.14 -3.87
C MET A 158 11.54 0.33 -2.44
N GLY A 159 12.53 0.63 -1.61
CA GLY A 159 12.29 1.02 -0.21
C GLY A 159 12.22 -0.13 0.79
N ALA A 160 12.52 -1.37 0.41
CA ALA A 160 12.52 -2.52 1.34
C ALA A 160 13.44 -2.29 2.54
N ALA A 161 14.66 -1.77 2.34
CA ALA A 161 15.63 -1.48 3.40
C ALA A 161 15.17 -0.32 4.31
N TYR A 162 14.23 0.50 3.90
CA TYR A 162 13.63 1.56 4.71
C TYR A 162 12.42 1.04 5.49
N LEU A 163 11.49 0.36 4.83
CA LEU A 163 10.21 -0.06 5.40
C LEU A 163 10.32 -1.28 6.32
N LEU A 164 11.06 -2.33 5.88
CA LEU A 164 11.08 -3.59 6.61
C LEU A 164 11.65 -3.48 8.03
N PRO A 165 12.80 -2.78 8.26
CA PRO A 165 13.34 -2.62 9.61
C PRO A 165 12.39 -1.89 10.57
N ARG A 166 11.55 -1.01 10.04
CA ARG A 166 10.57 -0.25 10.82
C ARG A 166 9.35 -1.09 11.24
N LEU A 167 9.10 -2.19 10.53
CA LEU A 167 8.04 -3.14 10.87
C LEU A 167 8.53 -4.27 11.79
N VAL A 168 9.67 -4.90 11.45
CA VAL A 168 10.11 -6.14 12.10
C VAL A 168 11.39 -5.98 12.92
N GLY A 169 11.97 -4.78 12.98
CA GLY A 169 13.26 -4.49 13.60
C GLY A 169 14.44 -4.82 12.70
N LEU A 170 15.58 -4.13 12.94
CA LEU A 170 16.76 -4.18 12.07
C LEU A 170 17.33 -5.60 11.92
N GLY A 171 17.43 -6.37 13.03
CA GLY A 171 18.04 -7.71 12.99
C GLY A 171 17.29 -8.67 12.06
N ARG A 172 15.96 -8.72 12.16
CA ARG A 172 15.13 -9.57 11.29
C ARG A 172 15.13 -9.07 9.84
N ALA A 173 15.05 -7.76 9.66
CA ALA A 173 15.13 -7.16 8.33
C ALA A 173 16.48 -7.49 7.64
N THR A 174 17.59 -7.41 8.37
CA THR A 174 18.91 -7.79 7.86
C THR A 174 18.92 -9.23 7.37
N GLN A 175 18.42 -10.17 8.18
CA GLN A 175 18.34 -11.58 7.80
C GLN A 175 17.49 -11.76 6.52
N LEU A 176 16.29 -11.20 6.50
CA LEU A 176 15.36 -11.37 5.39
C LEU A 176 15.86 -10.73 4.09
N LEU A 177 16.45 -9.53 4.18
CA LEU A 177 16.94 -8.81 2.99
C LEU A 177 18.26 -9.35 2.47
N MET A 178 19.15 -9.87 3.34
CA MET A 178 20.44 -10.42 2.92
C MET A 178 20.33 -11.86 2.44
N LEU A 179 19.54 -12.70 3.11
CA LEU A 179 19.43 -14.13 2.78
C LEU A 179 18.31 -14.43 1.79
N GLY A 180 17.27 -13.60 1.73
CA GLY A 180 16.12 -13.80 0.85
C GLY A 180 15.31 -15.05 1.19
N ASP A 181 15.30 -15.45 2.47
CA ASP A 181 14.55 -16.60 2.93
C ASP A 181 13.04 -16.31 2.93
N THR A 182 12.26 -17.36 2.74
CA THR A 182 10.81 -17.27 2.76
C THR A 182 10.29 -17.29 4.20
N VAL A 183 9.38 -16.37 4.51
CA VAL A 183 8.65 -16.29 5.77
C VAL A 183 7.22 -16.76 5.53
N ASP A 184 6.73 -17.70 6.33
CA ASP A 184 5.33 -18.12 6.32
C ASP A 184 4.42 -17.13 7.08
N ALA A 185 3.11 -17.31 6.97
CA ALA A 185 2.13 -16.40 7.54
C ALA A 185 2.20 -16.31 9.07
N GLU A 186 2.39 -17.44 9.75
CA GLU A 186 2.48 -17.47 11.21
C GLU A 186 3.73 -16.75 11.71
N GLN A 187 4.86 -16.94 11.05
CA GLN A 187 6.07 -16.22 11.36
C GLN A 187 5.92 -14.73 11.05
N ALA A 188 5.29 -14.38 9.92
CA ALA A 188 5.01 -13.01 9.53
C ALA A 188 4.15 -12.28 10.58
N GLU A 189 3.14 -12.95 11.14
CA GLU A 189 2.34 -12.44 12.25
C GLU A 189 3.18 -12.22 13.51
N ARG A 190 3.92 -13.25 13.95
CA ARG A 190 4.77 -13.17 15.16
C ARG A 190 5.80 -12.04 15.11
N ILE A 191 6.28 -11.67 13.93
CA ILE A 191 7.27 -10.59 13.79
C ILE A 191 6.66 -9.23 13.45
N GLY A 192 5.32 -9.13 13.37
CA GLY A 192 4.61 -7.89 13.05
C GLY A 192 4.66 -7.49 11.57
N LEU A 193 4.99 -8.44 10.67
CA LEU A 193 5.01 -8.18 9.24
C LEU A 193 3.60 -8.07 8.66
N ILE A 194 2.62 -8.77 9.20
CA ILE A 194 1.20 -8.67 8.85
C ILE A 194 0.38 -8.10 10.01
N SER A 195 -0.75 -7.50 9.67
CA SER A 195 -1.65 -6.86 10.63
C SER A 195 -2.67 -7.84 11.21
N GLU A 196 -3.09 -8.82 10.39
CA GLU A 196 -4.12 -9.79 10.75
C GLU A 196 -3.91 -11.08 9.95
N LEU A 197 -3.94 -12.22 10.65
CA LEU A 197 -3.97 -13.55 10.05
C LEU A 197 -5.38 -14.09 10.18
N VAL A 198 -6.03 -14.44 9.05
CA VAL A 198 -7.39 -14.95 9.00
C VAL A 198 -7.43 -16.38 8.49
N GLY A 199 -8.51 -17.11 8.75
CA GLY A 199 -8.69 -18.48 8.27
C GLY A 199 -8.79 -18.59 6.74
N ASP A 200 -8.60 -19.82 6.25
CA ASP A 200 -8.82 -20.11 4.83
C ASP A 200 -10.28 -19.82 4.45
N GLY A 201 -10.47 -19.04 3.39
CA GLY A 201 -11.79 -18.61 2.91
C GLY A 201 -12.34 -17.34 3.58
N GLU A 202 -11.69 -16.80 4.62
CA GLU A 202 -12.16 -15.61 5.34
C GLU A 202 -11.55 -14.29 4.84
N LEU A 203 -10.57 -14.35 3.95
CA LEU A 203 -9.80 -13.18 3.50
C LEU A 203 -10.70 -12.09 2.91
N ASP A 204 -11.60 -12.45 2.00
CA ASP A 204 -12.45 -11.48 1.31
C ASP A 204 -13.41 -10.79 2.29
N GLU A 205 -13.94 -11.53 3.27
CA GLU A 205 -14.80 -10.96 4.29
C GLU A 205 -14.04 -10.03 5.24
N ALA A 206 -12.87 -10.45 5.73
CA ALA A 206 -12.04 -9.65 6.65
C ALA A 206 -11.55 -8.35 5.98
N VAL A 207 -11.02 -8.45 4.76
CA VAL A 207 -10.59 -7.29 3.96
C VAL A 207 -11.77 -6.37 3.65
N GLY A 208 -12.93 -6.93 3.28
CA GLY A 208 -14.14 -6.16 3.01
C GLY A 208 -14.66 -5.42 4.25
N ARG A 209 -14.65 -6.04 5.44
CA ARG A 209 -15.00 -5.38 6.70
C ARG A 209 -14.04 -4.22 7.02
N LEU A 210 -12.73 -4.46 6.90
CA LEU A 210 -11.72 -3.43 7.15
C LEU A 210 -11.83 -2.27 6.15
N ALA A 211 -11.94 -2.57 4.86
CA ALA A 211 -12.05 -1.55 3.82
C ALA A 211 -13.31 -0.69 3.97
N ARG A 212 -14.46 -1.29 4.28
CA ARG A 212 -15.69 -0.54 4.59
C ARG A 212 -15.53 0.34 5.81
N ARG A 213 -14.96 -0.19 6.92
CA ARG A 213 -14.67 0.60 8.12
C ARG A 213 -13.82 1.82 7.82
N LEU A 214 -12.81 1.68 6.94
CA LEU A 214 -11.96 2.78 6.50
C LEU A 214 -12.73 3.76 5.59
N ALA A 215 -13.52 3.26 4.66
CA ALA A 215 -14.28 4.09 3.73
C ALA A 215 -15.41 4.88 4.41
N ASP A 216 -15.98 4.33 5.48
CA ASP A 216 -17.05 4.94 6.28
C ASP A 216 -16.53 5.83 7.42
N GLY A 217 -15.23 5.82 7.69
CA GLY A 217 -14.62 6.58 8.77
C GLY A 217 -14.26 8.03 8.40
N PRO A 218 -13.64 8.77 9.35
CA PRO A 218 -13.23 10.16 9.17
C PRO A 218 -12.02 10.27 8.24
N ALA A 219 -12.26 10.36 6.93
CA ALA A 219 -11.24 10.24 5.89
C ALA A 219 -10.07 11.24 6.04
N GLN A 220 -10.34 12.49 6.44
CA GLN A 220 -9.27 13.48 6.67
C GLN A 220 -8.40 13.09 7.87
N ALA A 221 -8.99 12.63 8.96
CA ALA A 221 -8.22 12.17 10.12
C ALA A 221 -7.33 10.96 9.74
N TYR A 222 -7.84 10.00 8.96
CA TYR A 222 -7.03 8.89 8.48
C TYR A 222 -5.89 9.35 7.56
N ALA A 223 -6.18 10.27 6.63
CA ALA A 223 -5.17 10.82 5.72
C ALA A 223 -4.04 11.52 6.49
N GLN A 224 -4.38 12.36 7.46
CA GLN A 224 -3.38 13.06 8.28
C GLN A 224 -2.62 12.08 9.19
N THR A 225 -3.28 11.11 9.81
CA THR A 225 -2.62 10.07 10.62
C THR A 225 -1.57 9.32 9.79
N LYS A 226 -1.93 8.89 8.56
CA LYS A 226 -1.00 8.22 7.65
C LYS A 226 0.18 9.11 7.28
N ALA A 227 -0.08 10.40 7.01
CA ALA A 227 0.97 11.38 6.68
C ALA A 227 1.93 11.59 7.85
N LEU A 228 1.43 11.73 9.09
CA LEU A 228 2.24 11.85 10.29
C LEU A 228 3.08 10.58 10.52
N LEU A 229 2.46 9.39 10.53
CA LEU A 229 3.16 8.11 10.66
C LEU A 229 4.26 7.89 9.61
N THR A 230 4.08 8.46 8.41
CA THR A 230 5.09 8.36 7.34
C THR A 230 6.24 9.33 7.54
N ARG A 231 5.96 10.59 7.96
CA ARG A 231 6.96 11.66 8.04
C ARG A 231 7.76 11.66 9.34
N GLU A 232 7.11 11.32 10.45
CA GLU A 232 7.71 11.45 11.78
C GLU A 232 8.80 10.43 12.07
N GLN A 233 8.86 9.34 11.30
CA GLN A 233 9.91 8.34 11.42
C GLN A 233 11.33 8.89 11.25
N ASP A 234 11.48 10.02 10.56
CA ASP A 234 12.76 10.67 10.28
C ASP A 234 12.87 12.07 10.94
N MET A 235 11.94 12.39 11.88
CA MET A 235 11.90 13.69 12.56
C MET A 235 12.38 13.59 14.01
N SER A 236 12.83 14.72 14.55
CA SER A 236 13.01 14.84 16.01
C SER A 236 11.65 14.90 16.71
N LEU A 237 11.58 14.45 17.97
CA LEU A 237 10.35 14.52 18.77
C LEU A 237 9.76 15.94 18.80
N SER A 238 10.60 16.96 18.97
CA SER A 238 10.13 18.36 19.00
C SER A 238 9.47 18.80 17.68
N ALA A 239 10.06 18.39 16.55
CA ALA A 239 9.48 18.70 15.22
C ALA A 239 8.20 17.90 14.97
N ALA A 240 8.14 16.65 15.40
CA ALA A 240 6.93 15.81 15.30
C ALA A 240 5.78 16.43 16.12
N LEU A 241 6.01 16.77 17.40
CA LEU A 241 5.00 17.39 18.26
C LEU A 241 4.45 18.69 17.67
N GLU A 242 5.28 19.52 17.06
CA GLU A 242 4.82 20.76 16.40
C GLU A 242 3.95 20.46 15.17
N LEU A 243 4.37 19.48 14.35
CA LEU A 243 3.59 19.05 13.20
C LEU A 243 2.25 18.47 13.60
N GLU A 244 2.22 17.61 14.64
CA GLU A 244 0.99 17.08 15.23
C GLU A 244 0.07 18.19 15.75
N ALA A 245 0.61 19.16 16.49
CA ALA A 245 -0.16 20.27 17.04
C ALA A 245 -0.87 21.09 15.96
N VAL A 246 -0.15 21.43 14.88
CA VAL A 246 -0.72 22.15 13.73
C VAL A 246 -1.78 21.30 13.03
N THR A 247 -1.50 20.01 12.82
CA THR A 247 -2.42 19.08 12.18
C THR A 247 -3.70 18.91 12.99
N GLN A 248 -3.60 18.73 14.30
CA GLN A 248 -4.77 18.61 15.17
C GLN A 248 -5.60 19.90 15.20
N ALA A 249 -4.95 21.06 15.29
CA ALA A 249 -5.66 22.35 15.27
C ALA A 249 -6.46 22.52 13.97
N LEU A 250 -5.91 22.11 12.82
CA LEU A 250 -6.63 22.13 11.53
C LEU A 250 -7.82 21.16 11.54
N LEU A 251 -7.64 19.92 12.01
CA LEU A 251 -8.73 18.94 12.07
C LEU A 251 -9.87 19.36 13.01
N MET A 252 -9.56 20.08 14.10
CA MET A 252 -10.57 20.62 15.03
C MET A 252 -11.47 21.68 14.38
N THR A 253 -11.07 22.28 13.27
CA THR A 253 -11.93 23.21 12.49
C THR A 253 -12.82 22.49 11.49
N GLY A 254 -12.64 21.16 11.31
CA GLY A 254 -13.36 20.34 10.35
C GLY A 254 -14.79 19.99 10.79
N GLN A 255 -15.63 19.65 9.84
CA GLN A 255 -17.01 19.24 10.08
C GLN A 255 -17.10 17.92 10.85
N ASP A 256 -16.17 16.97 10.61
CA ASP A 256 -16.17 15.68 11.28
C ASP A 256 -15.91 15.83 12.79
N TYR A 257 -15.10 16.80 13.23
CA TYR A 257 -14.90 17.08 14.65
C TYR A 257 -16.16 17.60 15.32
N ALA A 258 -16.89 18.53 14.66
CA ALA A 258 -18.18 19.01 15.14
C ALA A 258 -19.25 17.91 15.15
N GLU A 259 -19.27 17.07 14.12
CA GLU A 259 -20.19 15.93 14.01
C GLU A 259 -19.97 14.92 15.14
N PHE A 260 -18.72 14.62 15.48
CA PHE A 260 -18.43 13.74 16.63
C PHE A 260 -19.08 14.26 17.92
N HIS A 261 -18.92 15.55 18.21
CA HIS A 261 -19.50 16.16 19.40
C HIS A 261 -21.04 16.11 19.39
N ALA A 262 -21.65 16.42 18.24
CA ALA A 262 -23.11 16.37 18.09
C ALA A 262 -23.65 14.94 18.23
N ALA A 263 -23.00 13.97 17.63
CA ALA A 263 -23.37 12.56 17.70
C ALA A 263 -23.24 12.02 19.13
N PHE A 264 -22.11 12.29 19.79
CA PHE A 264 -21.87 11.89 21.17
C PHE A 264 -22.92 12.46 22.14
N THR A 265 -23.23 13.75 22.02
CA THR A 265 -24.26 14.41 22.84
C THR A 265 -25.66 13.83 22.61
N ALA A 266 -25.95 13.42 21.37
CA ALA A 266 -27.22 12.82 21.00
C ALA A 266 -27.30 11.30 21.23
N GLY A 267 -26.22 10.65 21.67
CA GLY A 267 -26.16 9.19 21.89
C GLY A 267 -26.32 8.37 20.61
N ARG A 268 -25.83 8.86 19.47
CA ARG A 268 -25.88 8.20 18.17
C ARG A 268 -24.49 8.02 17.56
N GLU A 269 -24.38 7.17 16.57
CA GLU A 269 -23.16 7.04 15.76
C GLU A 269 -22.94 8.29 14.91
N PRO A 270 -21.67 8.74 14.72
CA PRO A 270 -21.33 9.88 13.89
C PRO A 270 -21.42 9.52 12.39
N HIS A 271 -21.79 10.51 11.58
CA HIS A 271 -21.81 10.42 10.13
C HIS A 271 -20.64 11.22 9.52
N TRP A 272 -19.54 10.52 9.29
CA TRP A 272 -18.32 11.14 8.79
C TRP A 272 -18.47 11.61 7.34
N GLN A 273 -18.15 12.86 7.09
CA GLN A 273 -18.19 13.47 5.76
C GLN A 273 -16.80 13.53 5.10
N GLY A 274 -15.74 13.40 5.90
CA GLY A 274 -14.36 13.48 5.44
C GLY A 274 -13.93 14.89 5.06
N ARG A 275 -14.44 15.91 5.76
CA ARG A 275 -14.14 17.32 5.51
C ARG A 275 -14.31 18.19 6.77
#